data_67e0606c0664b0f1ae70545ff9fa0004
#
_entry.id   67e0606c0664b0f1ae70545ff9fa0004
#
_cell.length_a   1.000
_cell.length_b   1.000
_cell.length_c   1.000
_cell.angle_alpha   90.00
_cell.angle_beta   90.00
_cell.angle_gamma   90.00
#
_symmetry.space_group_name_H-M   'P 1'
#
loop_
_entity.id
_entity.type
_entity.pdbx_description
1 polymer ?
#
loop_
_entity_poly.entity_id
_entity_poly.type
_entity_poly.pdbx_seq_one_letter_code
_entity_poly.pdbx_strand_id
1 'polypeptide(L)' 'MLFHVTFEKAEDGWVVVECPALPGCVSQGKDEKEALDNIKEAITAWLWAEDQKAMASLPADAEREQIVVAV' A
#
# COMPACT_ATOMS: atom_id res chain seq x y z
N MET A 1 4.69 -10.14 -5.18
CA MET A 1 4.64 -8.94 -6.00
C MET A 1 5.72 -7.97 -5.53
N LEU A 2 6.41 -7.30 -6.46
CA LEU A 2 7.52 -6.41 -6.14
C LEU A 2 7.18 -4.98 -6.49
N PHE A 3 7.53 -4.05 -5.59
CA PHE A 3 7.33 -2.63 -5.79
C PHE A 3 8.61 -1.86 -5.57
N HIS A 4 8.84 -0.85 -6.37
CA HIS A 4 9.90 0.12 -6.11
C HIS A 4 9.38 1.14 -5.10
N VAL A 5 10.26 1.60 -4.22
CA VAL A 5 9.98 2.69 -3.30
C VAL A 5 11.10 3.73 -3.40
N THR A 6 10.78 4.95 -3.07
CA THR A 6 11.75 6.04 -3.02
C THR A 6 11.92 6.52 -1.59
N PHE A 7 13.13 6.96 -1.25
CA PHE A 7 13.45 7.49 0.07
C PHE A 7 13.81 8.96 -0.02
N GLU A 8 13.43 9.69 1.01
CA GLU A 8 13.87 11.05 1.20
C GLU A 8 14.14 11.27 2.68
N LYS A 9 15.29 11.83 3.02
CA LYS A 9 15.62 12.14 4.41
C LYS A 9 15.14 13.56 4.71
N ALA A 10 14.26 13.68 5.69
CA ALA A 10 13.74 14.97 6.12
C ALA A 10 14.77 15.72 6.99
N GLU A 11 14.57 17.03 7.16
CA GLU A 11 15.48 17.87 7.95
C GLU A 11 15.62 17.42 9.40
N ASP A 12 14.58 16.85 9.97
CA ASP A 12 14.58 16.33 11.33
C ASP A 12 15.24 14.96 11.47
N GLY A 13 15.77 14.41 10.38
CA GLY A 13 16.44 13.12 10.38
C GLY A 13 15.53 11.94 10.09
N TRP A 14 14.23 12.13 10.04
CA TRP A 14 13.31 11.06 9.67
C TRP A 14 13.45 10.70 8.19
N VAL A 15 13.19 9.43 7.90
CA VAL A 15 13.20 8.93 6.53
C VAL A 15 11.76 8.81 6.05
N VAL A 16 11.44 9.50 4.96
CA VAL A 16 10.13 9.40 4.31
C VAL A 16 10.28 8.45 3.13
N VAL A 17 9.33 7.55 2.97
CA VAL A 17 9.35 6.57 1.91
C VAL A 17 8.01 6.59 1.18
N GLU A 18 8.07 6.44 -0.14
CA GLU A 18 6.90 6.47 -0.98
C GLU A 18 6.94 5.31 -1.98
N CYS A 19 5.78 4.74 -2.27
CA CYS A 19 5.63 3.76 -3.35
C CYS A 19 4.94 4.46 -4.54
N PRO A 20 5.71 4.88 -5.56
CA PRO A 20 5.14 5.66 -6.66
C PRO A 20 4.06 4.95 -7.46
N ALA A 21 4.08 3.63 -7.51
CA ALA A 21 3.06 2.86 -8.24
C ALA A 21 1.68 2.94 -7.59
N LEU A 22 1.63 3.27 -6.28
CA LEU A 22 0.38 3.28 -5.52
C LEU A 22 0.13 4.71 -5.01
N PRO A 23 -0.72 5.49 -5.68
CA PRO A 23 -0.95 6.90 -5.31
C PRO A 23 -1.34 7.06 -3.84
N GLY A 24 -0.64 7.94 -3.14
CA GLY A 24 -0.89 8.20 -1.73
C GLY A 24 -0.28 7.19 -0.76
N CYS A 25 0.44 6.19 -1.25
CA CYS A 25 1.10 5.20 -0.39
C CYS A 25 2.44 5.73 0.08
N VAL A 26 2.45 6.35 1.25
CA VAL A 26 3.60 7.00 1.85
C VAL A 26 3.72 6.54 3.30
N SER A 27 4.95 6.42 3.78
CA SER A 27 5.20 6.11 5.18
C SER A 27 6.50 6.79 5.64
N GLN A 28 6.88 6.58 6.87
CA GLN A 28 8.11 7.15 7.43
C GLN A 28 8.64 6.29 8.56
N GLY A 29 9.89 6.54 8.92
CA GLY A 29 10.54 5.89 10.04
C GLY A 29 11.72 6.70 10.54
N LYS A 30 12.24 6.34 11.69
CA LYS A 30 13.41 7.01 12.30
C LYS A 30 14.69 6.75 11.49
N ASP A 31 14.71 5.62 10.78
CA ASP A 31 15.81 5.20 9.92
C ASP A 31 15.24 4.45 8.72
N GLU A 32 16.12 4.04 7.79
CA GLU A 32 15.70 3.32 6.59
C GLU A 32 15.01 2.00 6.91
N LYS A 33 15.52 1.27 7.89
CA LYS A 33 14.94 -0.04 8.24
C LYS A 33 13.50 0.11 8.70
N GLU A 34 13.24 1.04 9.60
CA GLU A 34 11.90 1.30 10.10
C GLU A 34 10.98 1.80 8.99
N ALA A 35 11.49 2.73 8.15
CA ALA A 35 10.72 3.24 7.03
C ALA A 35 10.34 2.12 6.04
N LEU A 36 11.28 1.20 5.75
CA LEU A 36 11.02 0.06 4.88
C LEU A 36 9.98 -0.89 5.47
N ASP A 37 10.08 -1.18 6.76
CA ASP A 37 9.10 -2.03 7.43
C ASP A 37 7.71 -1.39 7.38
N ASN A 38 7.65 -0.10 7.62
CA ASN A 38 6.40 0.65 7.61
C ASN A 38 5.77 0.75 6.22
N ILE A 39 6.58 0.94 5.15
CA ILE A 39 6.01 1.01 3.80
C ILE A 39 5.49 -0.34 3.33
N LYS A 40 6.07 -1.45 3.79
CA LYS A 40 5.55 -2.78 3.47
C LYS A 40 4.13 -2.95 4.01
N GLU A 41 3.90 -2.51 5.24
CA GLU A 41 2.56 -2.52 5.84
C GLU A 41 1.61 -1.59 5.09
N ALA A 42 2.10 -0.39 4.73
CA ALA A 42 1.30 0.58 4.00
C ALA A 42 0.88 0.06 2.62
N ILE A 43 1.78 -0.61 1.91
CA ILE A 43 1.48 -1.23 0.62
C ILE A 43 0.41 -2.30 0.78
N THR A 44 0.56 -3.17 1.76
CA THR A 44 -0.41 -4.23 2.03
C THR A 44 -1.79 -3.65 2.34
N ALA A 45 -1.84 -2.64 3.19
CA ALA A 45 -3.09 -1.97 3.55
C ALA A 45 -3.72 -1.25 2.36
N TRP A 46 -2.90 -0.60 1.52
CA TRP A 46 -3.36 0.10 0.32
C TRP A 46 -4.01 -0.86 -0.67
N LEU A 47 -3.35 -1.99 -0.94
CA LEU A 47 -3.87 -3.01 -1.85
C LEU A 47 -5.15 -3.63 -1.32
N TRP A 48 -5.21 -3.90 -0.02
CA TRP A 48 -6.41 -4.43 0.60
C TRP A 48 -7.58 -3.45 0.49
N ALA A 49 -7.32 -2.15 0.73
CA ALA A 49 -8.35 -1.11 0.62
C ALA A 49 -8.88 -1.01 -0.82
N GLU A 50 -8.01 -1.11 -1.83
CA GLU A 50 -8.42 -1.08 -3.24
C GLU A 50 -9.27 -2.30 -3.59
N ASP A 51 -8.90 -3.47 -3.07
CA ASP A 51 -9.70 -4.68 -3.27
C ASP A 51 -11.11 -4.52 -2.66
N GLN A 52 -11.21 -3.97 -1.47
CA GLN A 52 -12.49 -3.72 -0.82
C GLN A 52 -13.34 -2.72 -1.59
N LYS A 53 -12.72 -1.66 -2.13
CA LYS A 53 -13.41 -0.69 -2.97
C LYS A 53 -13.96 -1.33 -4.24
N ALA A 54 -13.16 -2.17 -4.89
CA ALA A 54 -13.56 -2.87 -6.10
C ALA A 54 -14.77 -3.76 -5.85
N MET A 55 -14.78 -4.48 -4.73
CA MET A 55 -15.90 -5.34 -4.36
C MET A 55 -17.16 -4.52 -4.03
N ALA A 56 -17.00 -3.41 -3.33
CA ALA A 56 -18.11 -2.53 -2.97
C ALA A 56 -18.76 -1.87 -4.19
N SER A 57 -18.03 -1.72 -5.29
CA SER A 57 -18.56 -1.10 -6.52
C SER A 57 -19.26 -2.08 -7.47
N LEU A 58 -19.27 -3.38 -7.14
CA LEU A 58 -19.97 -4.35 -7.95
C LEU A 58 -21.49 -4.16 -7.82
N PRO A 59 -22.25 -4.35 -8.93
CA PRO A 59 -23.71 -4.28 -8.87
C PRO A 59 -24.27 -5.33 -7.91
N ALA A 60 -25.29 -4.94 -7.15
CA ALA A 60 -25.94 -5.84 -6.16
C ALA A 60 -26.59 -7.07 -6.81
N ASP A 61 -26.94 -6.98 -8.09
CA ASP A 61 -27.59 -8.05 -8.85
C ASP A 61 -26.59 -8.91 -9.64
N ALA A 62 -25.29 -8.73 -9.43
CA ALA A 62 -24.27 -9.53 -10.09
C ALA A 62 -24.33 -10.97 -9.59
N GLU A 63 -24.63 -11.91 -10.48
CA GLU A 63 -24.72 -13.34 -10.17
C GLU A 63 -23.38 -14.06 -10.29
N ARG A 64 -22.31 -13.40 -9.86
CA ARG A 64 -20.95 -13.96 -9.93
C ARG A 64 -20.51 -14.44 -8.56
N GLU A 65 -19.94 -15.64 -8.54
CA GLU A 65 -19.32 -16.13 -7.34
C GLU A 65 -18.04 -15.35 -7.04
N GLN A 66 -17.81 -15.10 -5.78
CA GLN A 66 -16.62 -14.36 -5.34
C GLN A 66 -15.69 -15.30 -4.60
N ILE A 67 -14.44 -15.33 -5.01
CA ILE A 67 -13.41 -16.16 -4.41
C ILE A 67 -12.21 -15.28 -4.10
N VAL A 68 -11.68 -15.39 -2.88
CA VAL A 68 -10.47 -14.70 -2.48
C VAL A 68 -9.28 -15.57 -2.83
N VAL A 69 -8.31 -14.99 -3.52
CA VAL A 69 -7.07 -15.68 -3.86
C VAL A 69 -5.86 -14.93 -3.30
N ALA A 70 -4.84 -15.68 -2.91
CA ALA A 70 -3.57 -15.11 -2.46
C ALA A 70 -2.58 -15.12 -3.61
N VAL A 71 -1.82 -14.04 -3.75
CA VAL A 71 -0.78 -13.89 -4.77
C VAL A 71 0.58 -13.57 -4.16
#